data_71423db1cea3a1abc2b195be7e972c84
#
_entry.id   71423db1cea3a1abc2b195be7e972c84
#
_cell.length_a   1.000
_cell.length_b   1.000
_cell.length_c   1.000
_cell.angle_alpha   90.00
_cell.angle_beta   90.00
_cell.angle_gamma   90.00
#
_symmetry.space_group_name_H-M   'P 1'
#
loop_
_entity.id
_entity.type
_entity.pdbx_description
1 polymer ?
#
loop_
_entity_poly.entity_id
_entity_poly.type
_entity_poly.pdbx_seq_one_letter_code
_entity_poly.pdbx_strand_id
1 'polypeptide(L)'
;MLKDIDTFKNLNKNKLMQILKKEASNIDIMDIMKACIFLSEDAKYVQGNYREEYLKSYNEAFITRLKDLKEDKKEYKDHIDNNDLQKALKVLKEQETQVEAGEGFDPDFFKIYKIMSIYTTFILEESVHPPGTPFPGKFKVKYENGVYLCPVKENQKDNPGAVCGFCIALQDESIV
;
A
#
# COMPACT_ATOMS: atom_id res chain seq x y z
N MET A 1 2.80 -7.14 13.64
CA MET A 1 1.67 -6.37 13.05
C MET A 1 0.48 -7.25 12.68
N LEU A 2 0.56 -8.09 11.66
CA LEU A 2 -0.61 -8.84 11.16
C LEU A 2 -1.26 -9.71 12.25
N LYS A 3 -0.46 -10.38 13.09
CA LYS A 3 -0.95 -11.17 14.24
C LYS A 3 -1.68 -10.30 15.27
N ASP A 4 -1.20 -9.10 15.53
CA ASP A 4 -1.82 -8.20 16.52
C ASP A 4 -3.19 -7.69 16.04
N ILE A 5 -3.30 -7.37 14.75
CA ILE A 5 -4.58 -6.94 14.14
C ILE A 5 -5.60 -8.09 14.18
N ASP A 6 -5.16 -9.31 13.87
CA ASP A 6 -6.02 -10.50 13.78
C ASP A 6 -6.66 -10.91 15.13
N THR A 7 -6.07 -10.47 16.24
CA THR A 7 -6.61 -10.77 17.59
C THR A 7 -7.86 -9.97 17.95
N PHE A 8 -8.16 -8.89 17.21
CA PHE A 8 -9.29 -8.02 17.53
C PHE A 8 -10.53 -8.34 16.69
N LYS A 9 -11.61 -8.72 17.34
CA LYS A 9 -12.90 -9.00 16.67
C LYS A 9 -13.63 -7.74 16.15
N ASN A 10 -13.39 -6.58 16.78
CA ASN A 10 -13.98 -5.29 16.41
C ASN A 10 -12.92 -4.20 16.52
N LEU A 11 -12.25 -3.91 15.42
CA LEU A 11 -11.22 -2.90 15.35
C LEU A 11 -11.82 -1.59 14.85
N ASN A 12 -11.57 -0.49 15.55
CA ASN A 12 -11.85 0.86 15.06
C ASN A 12 -10.57 1.51 14.50
N LYS A 13 -10.73 2.59 13.75
CA LYS A 13 -9.61 3.30 13.12
C LYS A 13 -8.55 3.75 14.13
N ASN A 14 -8.93 4.26 15.31
CA ASN A 14 -7.97 4.69 16.32
C ASN A 14 -7.10 3.53 16.84
N LYS A 15 -7.71 2.37 17.07
CA LYS A 15 -6.96 1.20 17.52
C LYS A 15 -6.04 0.66 16.45
N LEU A 16 -6.54 0.59 15.20
CA LEU A 16 -5.70 0.21 14.06
C LEU A 16 -4.53 1.19 13.91
N MET A 17 -4.80 2.49 14.00
CA MET A 17 -3.77 3.53 13.94
C MET A 17 -2.66 3.34 14.98
N GLN A 18 -3.03 3.02 16.24
CA GLN A 18 -2.06 2.73 17.29
C GLN A 18 -1.16 1.54 16.94
N ILE A 19 -1.73 0.47 16.39
CA ILE A 19 -0.96 -0.71 15.96
C ILE A 19 -0.02 -0.33 14.82
N LEU A 20 -0.52 0.37 13.79
CA LEU A 20 0.29 0.79 12.65
C LEU A 20 1.44 1.72 13.05
N LYS A 21 1.21 2.67 13.95
CA LYS A 21 2.27 3.55 14.51
C LYS A 21 3.33 2.77 15.28
N LYS A 22 2.91 1.82 16.11
CA LYS A 22 3.84 0.94 16.83
C LYS A 22 4.73 0.17 15.86
N GLU A 23 4.16 -0.41 14.81
CA GLU A 23 4.93 -1.12 13.79
C GLU A 23 5.84 -0.17 12.99
N ALA A 24 5.32 1.00 12.59
CA ALA A 24 6.11 2.01 11.90
C ALA A 24 7.29 2.53 12.74
N SER A 25 7.17 2.57 14.06
CA SER A 25 8.26 2.98 14.95
C SER A 25 9.45 2.01 14.94
N ASN A 26 9.23 0.74 14.55
CA ASN A 26 10.27 -0.27 14.42
C ASN A 26 11.01 -0.20 13.07
N ILE A 27 10.55 0.64 12.15
CA ILE A 27 11.23 0.87 10.86
C ILE A 27 12.25 1.98 11.07
N ASP A 28 13.51 1.62 10.94
CA ASP A 28 14.63 2.54 11.07
C ASP A 28 15.12 3.08 9.71
N ILE A 29 16.15 3.92 9.74
CA ILE A 29 16.71 4.53 8.54
C ILE A 29 17.34 3.49 7.59
N MET A 30 17.87 2.39 8.12
CA MET A 30 18.48 1.33 7.32
C MET A 30 17.43 0.55 6.54
N ASP A 31 16.29 0.24 7.17
CA ASP A 31 15.13 -0.37 6.49
C ASP A 31 14.66 0.53 5.34
N ILE A 32 14.56 1.84 5.57
CA ILE A 32 14.15 2.82 4.55
C ILE A 32 15.16 2.86 3.39
N MET A 33 16.45 2.91 3.69
CA MET A 33 17.50 2.94 2.67
C MET A 33 17.47 1.68 1.79
N LYS A 34 17.32 0.51 2.39
CA LYS A 34 17.22 -0.76 1.64
C LYS A 34 15.95 -0.80 0.77
N ALA A 35 14.82 -0.36 1.30
CA ALA A 35 13.57 -0.25 0.54
C ALA A 35 13.73 0.71 -0.67
N CYS A 36 14.41 1.84 -0.51
CA CYS A 36 14.71 2.77 -1.61
C CYS A 36 15.65 2.13 -2.66
N ILE A 37 16.66 1.37 -2.22
CA ILE A 37 17.54 0.63 -3.14
C ILE A 37 16.72 -0.38 -3.94
N PHE A 38 15.86 -1.17 -3.27
CA PHE A 38 14.97 -2.12 -3.95
C PHE A 38 14.10 -1.43 -5.00
N LEU A 39 13.42 -0.34 -4.65
CA LEU A 39 12.60 0.44 -5.60
C LEU A 39 13.41 0.96 -6.79
N SER A 40 14.66 1.38 -6.55
CA SER A 40 15.54 1.86 -7.61
C SER A 40 15.98 0.73 -8.56
N GLU A 41 16.21 -0.47 -8.02
CA GLU A 41 16.55 -1.66 -8.82
C GLU A 41 15.33 -2.13 -9.63
N ASP A 42 14.14 -2.19 -9.01
CA ASP A 42 12.90 -2.54 -9.66
C ASP A 42 12.56 -1.57 -10.80
N ALA A 43 12.78 -0.28 -10.60
CA ALA A 43 12.58 0.75 -11.60
C ALA A 43 13.46 0.60 -12.86
N LYS A 44 14.54 -0.18 -12.83
CA LYS A 44 15.35 -0.44 -14.02
C LYS A 44 14.58 -1.18 -15.11
N TYR A 45 13.57 -1.95 -14.72
CA TYR A 45 12.69 -2.67 -15.65
C TYR A 45 11.54 -1.81 -16.18
N VAL A 46 11.35 -0.61 -15.62
CA VAL A 46 10.37 0.37 -16.10
C VAL A 46 10.94 1.12 -17.30
N GLN A 47 10.14 1.35 -18.34
CA GLN A 47 10.57 2.13 -19.51
C GLN A 47 11.11 3.50 -19.09
N GLY A 48 12.23 3.93 -19.69
CA GLY A 48 13.02 5.08 -19.26
C GLY A 48 12.24 6.39 -19.07
N ASN A 49 11.27 6.67 -19.93
CA ASN A 49 10.43 7.86 -19.87
C ASN A 49 9.39 7.87 -18.74
N TYR A 50 9.16 6.72 -18.07
CA TYR A 50 8.25 6.61 -16.91
C TYR A 50 8.98 6.42 -15.60
N ARG A 51 10.27 6.11 -15.63
CA ARG A 51 11.04 5.69 -14.45
C ARG A 51 11.02 6.73 -13.35
N GLU A 52 11.21 8.00 -13.67
CA GLU A 52 11.20 9.07 -12.67
C GLU A 52 9.83 9.24 -12.01
N GLU A 53 8.76 9.24 -12.82
CA GLU A 53 7.38 9.33 -12.30
C GLU A 53 7.02 8.10 -11.44
N TYR A 54 7.44 6.92 -11.88
CA TYR A 54 7.28 5.67 -11.14
C TYR A 54 7.96 5.76 -9.76
N LEU A 55 9.24 6.06 -9.71
CA LEU A 55 10.00 6.20 -8.47
C LEU A 55 9.41 7.27 -7.55
N LYS A 56 9.03 8.42 -8.11
CA LYS A 56 8.39 9.49 -7.35
C LYS A 56 7.09 8.99 -6.71
N SER A 57 6.22 8.35 -7.47
CA SER A 57 4.93 7.86 -6.97
C SER A 57 5.08 6.79 -5.89
N TYR A 58 6.02 5.86 -6.06
CA TYR A 58 6.27 4.81 -5.07
C TYR A 58 6.93 5.36 -3.80
N ASN A 59 7.87 6.29 -3.93
CA ASN A 59 8.44 6.97 -2.76
C ASN A 59 7.37 7.77 -2.00
N GLU A 60 6.47 8.44 -2.69
CA GLU A 60 5.34 9.15 -2.08
C GLU A 60 4.40 8.17 -1.36
N ALA A 61 3.98 7.11 -2.05
CA ALA A 61 3.04 6.12 -1.52
C ALA A 61 3.55 5.37 -0.29
N PHE A 62 4.84 5.06 -0.25
CA PHE A 62 5.38 4.15 0.77
C PHE A 62 6.37 4.84 1.72
N ILE A 63 7.29 5.64 1.23
CA ILE A 63 8.33 6.24 2.08
C ILE A 63 7.85 7.55 2.72
N THR A 64 7.31 8.48 1.95
CA THR A 64 6.82 9.76 2.51
C THR A 64 5.65 9.53 3.46
N ARG A 65 4.69 8.70 3.08
CA ARG A 65 3.54 8.36 3.95
C ARG A 65 3.93 7.65 5.25
N LEU A 66 5.06 6.94 5.28
CA LEU A 66 5.57 6.36 6.53
C LEU A 66 5.89 7.46 7.57
N LYS A 67 6.44 8.57 7.14
CA LYS A 67 6.63 9.75 7.99
C LYS A 67 5.28 10.34 8.41
N ASP A 68 4.37 10.51 7.46
CA ASP A 68 3.04 11.04 7.74
C ASP A 68 2.30 10.19 8.78
N LEU A 69 2.35 8.86 8.68
CA LEU A 69 1.81 7.95 9.67
C LEU A 69 2.43 8.16 11.06
N LYS A 70 3.76 8.27 11.15
CA LYS A 70 4.47 8.47 12.44
C LYS A 70 4.06 9.80 13.11
N GLU A 71 3.86 10.85 12.32
CA GLU A 71 3.54 12.21 12.79
C GLU A 71 2.03 12.48 12.93
N ASP A 72 1.16 11.61 12.39
CA ASP A 72 -0.29 11.79 12.41
C ASP A 72 -0.84 11.85 13.85
N LYS A 73 -1.49 12.94 14.20
CA LYS A 73 -2.12 13.19 15.52
C LYS A 73 -3.65 13.25 15.44
N LYS A 74 -4.23 12.90 14.29
CA LYS A 74 -5.67 12.94 14.11
C LYS A 74 -6.35 11.86 14.91
N GLU A 75 -7.54 12.17 15.40
CA GLU A 75 -8.47 11.19 15.95
C GLU A 75 -9.44 10.75 14.86
N TYR A 76 -9.55 9.44 14.68
CA TYR A 76 -10.42 8.83 13.70
C TYR A 76 -11.63 8.22 14.40
N LYS A 77 -12.82 8.76 14.17
CA LYS A 77 -14.05 8.33 14.86
C LYS A 77 -14.81 7.21 14.14
N ASP A 78 -14.42 6.95 12.87
CA ASP A 78 -15.16 6.02 12.02
C ASP A 78 -14.84 4.55 12.32
N HIS A 79 -15.78 3.71 11.96
CA HIS A 79 -15.61 2.26 12.01
C HIS A 79 -14.85 1.78 10.77
N ILE A 80 -14.21 0.61 10.93
CA ILE A 80 -13.59 -0.12 9.82
C ILE A 80 -14.53 -1.26 9.46
N ASP A 81 -14.70 -1.53 8.16
CA ASP A 81 -15.26 -2.81 7.74
C ASP A 81 -14.27 -3.93 8.09
N ASN A 82 -14.61 -4.67 9.15
CA ASN A 82 -13.74 -5.73 9.63
C ASN A 82 -13.63 -6.90 8.64
N ASN A 83 -14.64 -7.15 7.81
CA ASN A 83 -14.59 -8.21 6.80
C ASN A 83 -13.57 -7.86 5.72
N ASP A 84 -13.57 -6.63 5.24
CA ASP A 84 -12.63 -6.18 4.23
C ASP A 84 -11.20 -6.09 4.81
N LEU A 85 -11.06 -5.66 6.06
CA LEU A 85 -9.78 -5.71 6.74
C LEU A 85 -9.25 -7.15 6.86
N GLN A 86 -10.10 -8.13 7.20
CA GLN A 86 -9.69 -9.54 7.27
C GLN A 86 -9.26 -10.10 5.90
N LYS A 87 -9.95 -9.73 4.82
CA LYS A 87 -9.51 -10.08 3.45
C LYS A 87 -8.13 -9.51 3.14
N ALA A 88 -7.90 -8.23 3.46
CA ALA A 88 -6.62 -7.58 3.27
C ALA A 88 -5.49 -8.25 4.06
N LEU A 89 -5.74 -8.59 5.33
CA LEU A 89 -4.79 -9.29 6.18
C LEU A 89 -4.44 -10.67 5.64
N LYS A 90 -5.41 -11.39 5.07
CA LYS A 90 -5.17 -12.69 4.44
C LYS A 90 -4.21 -12.56 3.25
N VAL A 91 -4.48 -11.62 2.34
CA VAL A 91 -3.59 -11.36 1.18
C VAL A 91 -2.18 -11.02 1.66
N LEU A 92 -2.03 -10.11 2.62
CA LEU A 92 -0.72 -9.72 3.13
C LEU A 92 0.03 -10.85 3.86
N LYS A 93 -0.68 -11.78 4.52
CA LYS A 93 -0.08 -12.98 5.12
C LYS A 93 0.45 -13.94 4.06
N GLU A 94 -0.29 -14.13 2.97
CA GLU A 94 0.15 -14.95 1.84
C GLU A 94 1.40 -14.36 1.20
N GLN A 95 1.44 -13.04 0.99
CA GLN A 95 2.63 -12.33 0.50
C GLN A 95 3.81 -12.41 1.48
N GLU A 96 3.56 -12.28 2.80
CA GLU A 96 4.61 -12.43 3.83
C GLU A 96 5.26 -13.82 3.76
N THR A 97 4.48 -14.87 3.53
CA THR A 97 5.00 -16.23 3.35
C THR A 97 5.87 -16.37 2.10
N GLN A 98 5.49 -15.72 0.99
CA GLN A 98 6.31 -15.69 -0.24
C GLN A 98 7.64 -14.95 0.00
N VAL A 99 7.60 -13.80 0.66
CA VAL A 99 8.80 -13.03 1.02
C VAL A 99 9.74 -13.84 1.93
N GLU A 100 9.20 -14.57 2.92
CA GLU A 100 9.98 -15.46 3.78
C GLU A 100 10.61 -16.62 3.00
N ALA A 101 9.99 -17.06 1.91
CA ALA A 101 10.53 -18.07 0.99
C ALA A 101 11.55 -17.51 -0.01
N GLY A 102 11.81 -16.20 0.01
CA GLY A 102 12.71 -15.51 -0.91
C GLY A 102 12.08 -15.18 -2.25
N GLU A 103 10.75 -15.13 -2.31
CA GLU A 103 9.97 -14.80 -3.50
C GLU A 103 9.26 -13.45 -3.34
N GLY A 104 8.96 -12.79 -4.45
CA GLY A 104 8.18 -11.56 -4.47
C GLY A 104 8.98 -10.34 -4.03
N PHE A 105 8.50 -9.61 -3.02
CA PHE A 105 9.11 -8.37 -2.57
C PHE A 105 10.39 -8.57 -1.75
N ASP A 106 11.26 -7.55 -1.79
CA ASP A 106 12.33 -7.43 -0.80
C ASP A 106 11.77 -7.36 0.63
N PRO A 107 12.35 -8.08 1.62
CA PRO A 107 11.83 -8.12 2.98
C PRO A 107 11.75 -6.76 3.67
N ASP A 108 12.71 -5.85 3.43
CA ASP A 108 12.74 -4.53 4.06
C ASP A 108 11.72 -3.59 3.41
N PHE A 109 11.56 -3.67 2.07
CA PHE A 109 10.46 -2.97 1.40
C PHE A 109 9.10 -3.51 1.83
N PHE A 110 8.93 -4.82 1.97
CA PHE A 110 7.66 -5.43 2.36
C PHE A 110 7.21 -5.02 3.76
N LYS A 111 8.13 -4.79 4.71
CA LYS A 111 7.78 -4.22 6.03
C LYS A 111 7.02 -2.90 5.89
N ILE A 112 7.50 -2.01 5.03
CA ILE A 112 6.88 -0.71 4.77
C ILE A 112 5.59 -0.88 3.97
N TYR A 113 5.65 -1.67 2.91
CA TYR A 113 4.53 -1.93 1.99
C TYR A 113 3.26 -2.40 2.71
N LYS A 114 3.36 -3.39 3.59
CA LYS A 114 2.19 -3.91 4.32
C LYS A 114 1.58 -2.88 5.27
N ILE A 115 2.39 -2.07 5.95
CA ILE A 115 1.91 -1.01 6.85
C ILE A 115 1.20 0.06 6.04
N MET A 116 1.83 0.53 4.96
CA MET A 116 1.30 1.61 4.12
C MET A 116 0.03 1.20 3.38
N SER A 117 -0.05 -0.04 2.91
CA SER A 117 -1.26 -0.54 2.24
C SER A 117 -2.46 -0.55 3.18
N ILE A 118 -2.29 -0.96 4.43
CA ILE A 118 -3.36 -0.93 5.45
C ILE A 118 -3.70 0.51 5.86
N TYR A 119 -2.69 1.34 6.13
CA TYR A 119 -2.89 2.74 6.51
C TYR A 119 -3.66 3.51 5.45
N THR A 120 -3.22 3.40 4.20
CA THR A 120 -3.82 4.13 3.08
C THR A 120 -5.27 3.69 2.83
N THR A 121 -5.51 2.38 2.84
CA THR A 121 -6.85 1.84 2.54
C THR A 121 -7.84 2.05 3.68
N PHE A 122 -7.47 1.76 4.92
CA PHE A 122 -8.43 1.66 6.04
C PHE A 122 -8.43 2.88 6.98
N ILE A 123 -7.39 3.70 6.97
CA ILE A 123 -7.34 4.93 7.77
C ILE A 123 -7.61 6.15 6.89
N LEU A 124 -6.84 6.31 5.80
CA LEU A 124 -6.97 7.47 4.92
C LEU A 124 -8.14 7.36 3.95
N GLU A 125 -8.61 6.15 3.65
CA GLU A 125 -9.60 5.87 2.60
C GLU A 125 -9.15 6.42 1.24
N GLU A 126 -7.89 6.12 0.90
CA GLU A 126 -7.25 6.51 -0.34
C GLU A 126 -6.78 5.29 -1.13
N SER A 127 -6.55 5.46 -2.43
CA SER A 127 -5.90 4.42 -3.24
C SER A 127 -4.45 4.20 -2.80
N VAL A 128 -4.00 2.95 -2.78
CA VAL A 128 -2.63 2.61 -2.39
C VAL A 128 -1.61 3.30 -3.31
N HIS A 129 -1.86 3.28 -4.60
CA HIS A 129 -1.10 4.09 -5.56
C HIS A 129 -1.74 5.48 -5.67
N PRO A 130 -1.00 6.57 -5.38
CA PRO A 130 -1.55 7.92 -5.44
C PRO A 130 -1.92 8.34 -6.87
N PRO A 131 -2.83 9.33 -7.03
CA PRO A 131 -3.12 9.93 -8.33
C PRO A 131 -1.83 10.39 -9.02
N GLY A 132 -1.73 10.11 -10.33
CA GLY A 132 -0.52 10.37 -11.11
C GLY A 132 0.43 9.18 -11.20
N THR A 133 0.27 8.11 -10.40
CA THR A 133 1.09 6.90 -10.54
C THR A 133 0.98 6.34 -11.96
N PRO A 134 2.11 6.21 -12.68
CA PRO A 134 2.10 5.75 -14.06
C PRO A 134 1.98 4.23 -14.18
N PHE A 135 1.29 3.80 -15.23
CA PHE A 135 1.17 2.41 -15.65
C PHE A 135 1.50 2.26 -17.13
N PRO A 136 1.84 1.06 -17.62
CA PRO A 136 2.08 0.81 -19.03
C PRO A 136 0.94 1.33 -19.92
N GLY A 137 1.27 1.85 -21.11
CA GLY A 137 0.30 2.46 -22.02
C GLY A 137 0.04 3.96 -21.78
N LYS A 138 0.84 4.64 -20.96
CA LYS A 138 0.71 6.06 -20.55
C LYS A 138 -0.52 6.33 -19.66
N PHE A 139 -1.08 5.30 -19.08
CA PHE A 139 -2.20 5.42 -18.16
C PHE A 139 -1.69 5.83 -16.77
N LYS A 140 -2.56 6.51 -16.00
CA LYS A 140 -2.24 6.95 -14.62
C LYS A 140 -3.43 6.74 -13.71
N VAL A 141 -3.17 6.53 -12.43
CA VAL A 141 -4.22 6.63 -11.42
C VAL A 141 -4.78 8.05 -11.42
N LYS A 142 -6.09 8.17 -11.37
CA LYS A 142 -6.82 9.45 -11.32
C LYS A 142 -7.63 9.56 -10.04
N TYR A 143 -7.93 10.79 -9.67
CA TYR A 143 -8.93 11.11 -8.64
C TYR A 143 -9.93 12.08 -9.24
N GLU A 144 -11.14 11.62 -9.47
CA GLU A 144 -12.18 12.37 -10.15
C GLU A 144 -13.52 12.20 -9.41
N ASN A 145 -14.21 13.30 -9.15
CA ASN A 145 -15.52 13.30 -8.48
C ASN A 145 -15.56 12.54 -7.15
N GLY A 146 -14.47 12.57 -6.37
CA GLY A 146 -14.39 11.88 -5.09
C GLY A 146 -14.03 10.38 -5.19
N VAL A 147 -13.68 9.89 -6.38
CA VAL A 147 -13.37 8.47 -6.63
C VAL A 147 -11.96 8.32 -7.18
N TYR A 148 -11.23 7.33 -6.67
CA TYR A 148 -9.95 6.90 -7.22
C TYR A 148 -10.19 5.91 -8.36
N LEU A 149 -9.61 6.19 -9.53
CA LEU A 149 -9.71 5.37 -10.74
C LEU A 149 -8.34 4.78 -11.07
N CYS A 150 -8.27 3.47 -11.20
CA CYS A 150 -7.02 2.74 -11.48
C CYS A 150 -7.11 2.03 -12.84
N PRO A 151 -6.10 2.22 -13.72
CA PRO A 151 -6.11 1.63 -15.06
C PRO A 151 -6.00 0.10 -15.09
N VAL A 152 -5.51 -0.50 -14.01
CA VAL A 152 -5.22 -1.95 -13.96
C VAL A 152 -6.00 -2.70 -12.89
N LYS A 153 -7.00 -2.07 -12.27
CA LYS A 153 -7.74 -2.63 -11.13
C LYS A 153 -8.31 -4.02 -11.44
N GLU A 154 -9.09 -4.14 -12.49
CA GLU A 154 -9.74 -5.40 -12.86
C GLU A 154 -8.73 -6.50 -13.23
N ASN A 155 -7.62 -6.14 -13.88
CA ASN A 155 -6.58 -7.08 -14.28
C ASN A 155 -5.75 -7.58 -13.10
N GLN A 156 -5.75 -6.86 -11.97
CA GLN A 156 -4.88 -7.14 -10.82
C GLN A 156 -5.64 -7.47 -9.53
N LYS A 157 -6.96 -7.37 -9.49
CA LYS A 157 -7.75 -7.58 -8.26
C LYS A 157 -7.60 -8.98 -7.68
N ASP A 158 -7.43 -9.99 -8.54
CA ASP A 158 -7.28 -11.38 -8.17
C ASP A 158 -5.80 -11.85 -8.14
N ASN A 159 -4.85 -10.93 -8.38
CA ASN A 159 -3.43 -11.24 -8.31
C ASN A 159 -2.98 -11.29 -6.84
N PRO A 160 -2.53 -12.46 -6.33
CA PRO A 160 -2.11 -12.61 -4.94
C PRO A 160 -0.86 -11.78 -4.59
N GLY A 161 -0.05 -11.41 -5.59
CA GLY A 161 1.11 -10.53 -5.44
C GLY A 161 0.78 -9.04 -5.37
N ALA A 162 -0.51 -8.66 -5.48
CA ALA A 162 -0.94 -7.26 -5.49
C ALA A 162 -1.92 -6.95 -4.35
N VAL A 163 -2.00 -5.67 -3.96
CA VAL A 163 -3.00 -5.18 -2.99
C VAL A 163 -4.31 -4.72 -3.64
N CYS A 164 -4.41 -4.92 -4.96
CA CYS A 164 -5.56 -4.46 -5.73
C CYS A 164 -6.88 -5.05 -5.24
N GLY A 165 -6.89 -6.27 -4.71
CA GLY A 165 -8.09 -6.94 -4.19
C GLY A 165 -8.76 -6.19 -3.05
N PHE A 166 -8.00 -5.44 -2.23
CA PHE A 166 -8.54 -4.64 -1.12
C PHE A 166 -8.33 -3.12 -1.25
N CYS A 167 -7.58 -2.65 -2.25
CA CYS A 167 -7.45 -1.23 -2.55
C CYS A 167 -8.81 -0.62 -2.93
N ILE A 168 -9.10 0.59 -2.46
CA ILE A 168 -10.40 1.25 -2.71
C ILE A 168 -10.59 1.78 -4.13
N ALA A 169 -9.53 1.86 -4.93
CA ALA A 169 -9.64 2.34 -6.30
C ALA A 169 -10.58 1.44 -7.13
N LEU A 170 -11.38 2.06 -7.98
CA LEU A 170 -12.21 1.41 -8.99
C LEU A 170 -11.48 1.29 -10.33
N GLN A 171 -11.96 0.44 -11.23
CA GLN A 171 -11.47 0.38 -12.59
C GLN A 171 -11.74 1.70 -13.32
N ASP A 172 -10.77 2.21 -14.05
CA ASP A 172 -10.97 3.32 -14.98
C ASP A 172 -11.61 2.78 -16.27
N GLU A 173 -12.92 2.92 -16.38
CA GLU A 173 -13.71 2.43 -17.52
C GLU A 173 -13.39 3.19 -18.83
N SER A 174 -12.65 4.31 -18.77
CA SER A 174 -12.21 5.01 -19.97
C SER A 174 -11.02 4.31 -20.67
N ILE A 175 -10.50 3.24 -20.03
CA ILE A 175 -9.34 2.47 -20.48
C ILE A 175 -9.80 1.02 -20.73
N VAL A 176 -10.57 0.81 -21.75
CA VAL A 176 -11.01 -0.52 -22.21
C VAL A 176 -10.53 -0.73 -23.64
#